data_833def65d2c41f8b76e471d4f2f7f4d9
#
_entry.id   833def65d2c41f8b76e471d4f2f7f4d9
#
_cell.length_a   1.000
_cell.length_b   1.000
_cell.length_c   1.000
_cell.angle_alpha   90.00
_cell.angle_beta   90.00
_cell.angle_gamma   90.00
#
_symmetry.space_group_name_H-M   'P 1'
#
loop_
_entity.id
_entity.type
_entity.pdbx_description
1 polymer ?
#
loop_
_entity_poly.entity_id
_entity_poly.type
_entity_poly.pdbx_seq_one_letter_code
_entity_poly.pdbx_strand_id
1 'polypeptide(L)'
;MSGTDGTAGTAGTGGTEPWQWDEPTWRGHVGAVRAGRPLRPARWPGGARAAVALSFDSDHETIPLRNDETHPGKLSQGEYGARAGVPRVLRLLRDRSVPATFFMPAVSALLHPDEVRAYVDGGHEVALHGWIHERNTQLAAADERELALRAADTLESLAGRRPVGIRTPSWDFSDHTLAISRELGLAYDSSLMADDEPYEILDHGEPTGMVEIPVEWIRDDAPYFTMDRFTSSRPYTPPRGVLTLWRDEFDLAVEEGGLFQLTMHPHVIGHRSRFLILRELLDHIGTHDVWYATHEELAAYVARECPAA
;
A
#
# COMPACT_ATOMS: atom_id res chain seq x y z
N MET A 1 -24.85 16.27 -41.69
CA MET A 1 -23.69 16.07 -42.54
C MET A 1 -22.43 16.12 -41.65
N SER A 2 -21.69 15.05 -41.76
CA SER A 2 -20.24 14.79 -41.41
C SER A 2 -19.80 15.30 -40.05
N GLY A 3 -19.58 14.55 -39.07
CA GLY A 3 -18.77 13.29 -39.00
C GLY A 3 -17.28 13.61 -38.98
N THR A 4 -16.66 13.66 -37.78
CA THR A 4 -15.25 13.26 -37.63
C THR A 4 -15.07 12.65 -36.25
N ASP A 5 -15.07 11.32 -36.24
CA ASP A 5 -14.44 10.49 -35.21
C ASP A 5 -12.95 10.89 -35.12
N GLY A 6 -12.54 11.29 -33.94
CA GLY A 6 -11.13 11.49 -33.58
C GLY A 6 -10.70 10.45 -32.55
N THR A 7 -10.52 9.20 -32.99
CA THR A 7 -9.75 8.21 -32.23
C THR A 7 -8.28 8.64 -32.26
N ALA A 8 -7.80 9.22 -31.15
CA ALA A 8 -6.39 9.39 -30.91
C ALA A 8 -5.77 8.00 -30.70
N GLY A 9 -5.26 7.42 -31.78
CA GLY A 9 -4.46 6.22 -31.72
C GLY A 9 -3.14 6.55 -31.02
N THR A 10 -2.89 5.90 -29.90
CA THR A 10 -1.54 5.80 -29.32
C THR A 10 -0.65 5.11 -30.33
N ALA A 11 0.38 5.82 -30.80
CA ALA A 11 1.40 5.27 -31.68
C ALA A 11 2.12 4.14 -30.95
N GLY A 12 1.76 2.90 -31.27
CA GLY A 12 2.45 1.72 -30.79
C GLY A 12 3.87 1.71 -31.34
N THR A 13 4.85 1.63 -30.48
CA THR A 13 6.20 1.15 -30.79
C THR A 13 6.05 -0.22 -31.45
N GLY A 14 6.65 -0.44 -32.64
CA GLY A 14 6.45 -1.62 -33.46
C GLY A 14 6.97 -2.93 -32.85
N GLY A 15 6.34 -3.37 -31.77
CA GLY A 15 6.54 -4.66 -31.13
C GLY A 15 5.47 -5.66 -31.59
N THR A 16 5.82 -6.94 -31.59
CA THR A 16 4.90 -8.05 -31.84
C THR A 16 3.75 -8.01 -30.84
N GLU A 17 2.52 -8.25 -31.29
CA GLU A 17 1.35 -8.31 -30.40
C GLU A 17 1.50 -9.45 -29.36
N PRO A 18 1.00 -9.31 -28.13
CA PRO A 18 1.23 -10.27 -27.04
C PRO A 18 0.88 -11.72 -27.38
N TRP A 19 -0.15 -11.94 -28.18
CA TRP A 19 -0.54 -13.31 -28.63
C TRP A 19 0.41 -13.92 -29.69
N GLN A 20 1.37 -13.13 -30.17
CA GLN A 20 2.41 -13.58 -31.11
C GLN A 20 3.76 -13.80 -30.42
N TRP A 21 3.87 -13.53 -29.13
CA TRP A 21 5.11 -13.74 -28.39
C TRP A 21 5.47 -15.23 -28.33
N ASP A 22 6.74 -15.53 -28.49
CA ASP A 22 7.26 -16.86 -28.25
C ASP A 22 7.38 -17.18 -26.75
N GLU A 23 7.59 -18.43 -26.44
CA GLU A 23 7.68 -18.90 -25.06
C GLU A 23 8.79 -18.21 -24.24
N PRO A 24 10.00 -18.00 -24.75
CA PRO A 24 11.03 -17.25 -24.04
C PRO A 24 10.60 -15.83 -23.67
N THR A 25 9.89 -15.13 -24.55
CA THR A 25 9.45 -13.75 -24.35
C THR A 25 8.46 -13.64 -23.18
N TRP A 26 7.34 -14.38 -23.21
CA TRP A 26 6.39 -14.25 -22.11
C TRP A 26 6.89 -14.89 -20.79
N ARG A 27 7.77 -15.92 -20.85
CA ARG A 27 8.47 -16.41 -19.65
C ARG A 27 9.41 -15.36 -19.07
N GLY A 28 10.11 -14.60 -19.92
CA GLY A 28 10.96 -13.50 -19.49
C GLY A 28 10.17 -12.44 -18.72
N HIS A 29 9.03 -11.99 -19.27
CA HIS A 29 8.17 -11.02 -18.60
C HIS A 29 7.65 -11.55 -17.26
N VAL A 30 7.11 -12.77 -17.25
CA VAL A 30 6.56 -13.37 -16.03
C VAL A 30 7.67 -13.65 -15.00
N GLY A 31 8.88 -13.98 -15.44
CA GLY A 31 10.00 -14.35 -14.57
C GLY A 31 10.80 -13.17 -14.01
N ALA A 32 10.58 -11.95 -14.47
CA ALA A 32 11.36 -10.78 -14.05
C ALA A 32 11.28 -10.53 -12.53
N VAL A 33 10.06 -10.41 -12.02
CA VAL A 33 9.79 -10.29 -10.57
C VAL A 33 8.72 -11.31 -10.19
N ARG A 34 9.00 -12.16 -9.20
CA ARG A 34 8.07 -13.21 -8.78
C ARG A 34 8.09 -13.45 -7.28
N ALA A 35 7.02 -14.08 -6.81
CA ALA A 35 6.99 -14.68 -5.48
C ALA A 35 7.98 -15.86 -5.42
N GLY A 36 8.80 -15.85 -4.40
CA GLY A 36 9.69 -16.93 -4.03
C GLY A 36 9.07 -17.82 -2.96
N ARG A 37 9.89 -18.20 -1.99
CA ARG A 37 9.43 -19.01 -0.87
C ARG A 37 8.48 -18.24 0.04
N PRO A 38 7.44 -18.88 0.61
CA PRO A 38 6.61 -18.26 1.62
C PRO A 38 7.42 -18.00 2.90
N LEU A 39 7.14 -16.87 3.54
CA LEU A 39 7.77 -16.45 4.80
C LEU A 39 6.76 -16.59 5.94
N ARG A 40 6.14 -17.77 6.06
CA ARG A 40 5.19 -18.08 7.11
C ARG A 40 5.93 -18.67 8.31
N PRO A 41 6.00 -17.98 9.44
CA PRO A 41 6.67 -18.49 10.63
C PRO A 41 5.86 -19.63 11.27
N ALA A 42 6.55 -20.51 12.00
CA ALA A 42 5.89 -21.60 12.72
C ALA A 42 4.97 -21.10 13.86
N ARG A 43 5.21 -19.89 14.36
CA ARG A 43 4.45 -19.24 15.44
C ARG A 43 4.56 -17.72 15.31
N TRP A 44 3.51 -17.01 15.69
CA TRP A 44 3.55 -15.58 15.87
C TRP A 44 4.03 -15.19 17.27
N PRO A 45 4.51 -13.95 17.50
CA PRO A 45 4.93 -13.46 18.81
C PRO A 45 3.86 -13.67 19.89
N GLY A 46 4.30 -14.00 21.10
CA GLY A 46 3.38 -14.25 22.22
C GLY A 46 2.53 -15.51 22.08
N GLY A 47 2.66 -16.28 21.01
CA GLY A 47 1.80 -17.42 20.70
C GLY A 47 0.46 -17.01 20.06
N ALA A 48 0.39 -15.79 19.51
CA ALA A 48 -0.79 -15.29 18.83
C ALA A 48 -1.23 -16.21 17.69
N ARG A 49 -2.54 -16.23 17.42
CA ARG A 49 -3.13 -17.10 16.39
C ARG A 49 -2.93 -16.56 14.98
N ALA A 50 -2.85 -15.24 14.84
CA ALA A 50 -2.60 -14.57 13.56
C ALA A 50 -1.82 -13.28 13.79
N ALA A 51 -1.17 -12.78 12.74
CA ALA A 51 -0.65 -11.42 12.69
C ALA A 51 -1.68 -10.47 12.08
N VAL A 52 -1.70 -9.23 12.54
CA VAL A 52 -2.56 -8.16 12.00
C VAL A 52 -1.68 -6.96 11.67
N ALA A 53 -1.62 -6.59 10.40
CA ALA A 53 -0.90 -5.43 9.91
C ALA A 53 -1.89 -4.42 9.31
N LEU A 54 -2.14 -3.33 10.01
CA LEU A 54 -2.98 -2.24 9.51
C LEU A 54 -2.12 -1.19 8.84
N SER A 55 -2.52 -0.73 7.67
CA SER A 55 -1.83 0.36 6.97
C SER A 55 -2.78 1.45 6.51
N PHE A 56 -2.21 2.65 6.41
CA PHE A 56 -2.91 3.83 5.93
C PHE A 56 -2.02 4.53 4.89
N ASP A 57 -2.54 4.64 3.67
CA ASP A 57 -1.88 5.38 2.61
C ASP A 57 -2.32 6.85 2.73
N SER A 58 -1.41 7.71 3.23
CA SER A 58 -1.68 9.11 3.55
C SER A 58 -1.51 10.00 2.32
N ASP A 59 -2.27 9.70 1.27
CA ASP A 59 -2.16 10.34 -0.04
C ASP A 59 -2.60 11.80 -0.04
N HIS A 60 -3.69 12.07 0.65
CA HIS A 60 -4.27 13.41 0.77
C HIS A 60 -4.43 14.11 -0.60
N GLU A 61 -3.86 15.31 -0.77
CA GLU A 61 -3.97 16.09 -1.99
C GLU A 61 -3.12 15.55 -3.16
N THR A 62 -2.22 14.60 -2.91
CA THR A 62 -1.34 14.09 -3.97
C THR A 62 -2.09 13.30 -5.06
N ILE A 63 -3.23 12.68 -4.72
CA ILE A 63 -4.08 12.01 -5.72
C ILE A 63 -4.56 12.98 -6.81
N PRO A 64 -5.24 14.10 -6.52
CA PRO A 64 -5.57 15.07 -7.55
C PRO A 64 -4.33 15.72 -8.17
N LEU A 65 -3.29 16.04 -7.40
CA LEU A 65 -2.10 16.73 -7.91
C LEU A 65 -1.37 15.90 -8.98
N ARG A 66 -1.21 14.59 -8.82
CA ARG A 66 -0.57 13.73 -9.83
C ARG A 66 -1.31 13.71 -11.18
N ASN A 67 -2.59 14.04 -11.16
CA ASN A 67 -3.46 14.08 -12.34
C ASN A 67 -3.60 15.52 -12.90
N ASP A 68 -2.78 16.47 -12.43
CA ASP A 68 -2.88 17.90 -12.77
C ASP A 68 -4.25 18.53 -12.42
N GLU A 69 -4.91 17.97 -11.40
CA GLU A 69 -6.20 18.47 -10.90
C GLU A 69 -5.96 19.46 -9.76
N THR A 70 -5.86 20.75 -10.08
CA THR A 70 -5.48 21.81 -9.12
C THR A 70 -6.67 22.58 -8.55
N HIS A 71 -7.89 22.18 -8.88
CA HIS A 71 -9.10 22.87 -8.43
C HIS A 71 -9.43 22.61 -6.95
N PRO A 72 -9.84 23.65 -6.16
CA PRO A 72 -10.12 23.50 -4.73
C PRO A 72 -11.12 22.41 -4.39
N GLY A 73 -12.11 22.13 -5.25
CA GLY A 73 -13.11 21.08 -5.02
C GLY A 73 -12.50 19.67 -4.97
N LYS A 74 -11.47 19.40 -5.78
CA LYS A 74 -10.74 18.13 -5.76
C LYS A 74 -9.74 18.08 -4.61
N LEU A 75 -8.95 19.13 -4.42
CA LEU A 75 -7.96 19.23 -3.35
C LEU A 75 -8.60 19.07 -1.95
N SER A 76 -9.80 19.63 -1.75
CA SER A 76 -10.51 19.53 -0.47
C SER A 76 -10.89 18.09 -0.07
N GLN A 77 -10.92 17.13 -1.00
CA GLN A 77 -11.12 15.71 -0.68
C GLN A 77 -9.87 15.13 0.02
N GLY A 78 -8.69 15.48 -0.46
CA GLY A 78 -7.42 15.13 0.21
C GLY A 78 -7.26 15.85 1.55
N GLU A 79 -7.50 17.17 1.59
CA GLU A 79 -7.48 17.97 2.82
C GLU A 79 -8.34 17.37 3.94
N TYR A 80 -9.47 16.76 3.61
CA TYR A 80 -10.30 16.06 4.60
C TYR A 80 -9.53 14.96 5.32
N GLY A 81 -8.64 14.25 4.63
CA GLY A 81 -7.80 13.21 5.21
C GLY A 81 -6.96 13.76 6.35
N ALA A 82 -6.17 14.78 6.08
CA ALA A 82 -5.34 15.46 7.07
C ALA A 82 -6.18 16.09 8.20
N ARG A 83 -7.21 16.84 7.83
CA ARG A 83 -7.97 17.67 8.79
C ARG A 83 -8.90 16.87 9.70
N ALA A 84 -9.51 15.78 9.22
CA ALA A 84 -10.54 15.03 9.93
C ALA A 84 -10.25 13.54 10.04
N GLY A 85 -9.72 12.92 8.98
CA GLY A 85 -9.44 11.49 8.92
C GLY A 85 -8.35 11.07 9.88
N VAL A 86 -7.15 11.62 9.73
CA VAL A 86 -5.97 11.30 10.55
C VAL A 86 -6.24 11.49 12.05
N PRO A 87 -6.80 12.61 12.54
CA PRO A 87 -7.08 12.75 13.96
C PRO A 87 -8.04 11.69 14.52
N ARG A 88 -8.97 11.19 13.70
CA ARG A 88 -9.89 10.12 14.10
C ARG A 88 -9.19 8.77 14.16
N VAL A 89 -8.40 8.46 13.14
CA VAL A 89 -7.64 7.22 13.04
C VAL A 89 -6.66 7.12 14.19
N LEU A 90 -5.81 8.11 14.40
CA LEU A 90 -4.82 8.11 15.48
C LEU A 90 -5.45 7.97 16.87
N ARG A 91 -6.59 8.63 17.09
CA ARG A 91 -7.32 8.44 18.36
C ARG A 91 -7.78 7.01 18.55
N LEU A 92 -8.33 6.39 17.51
CA LEU A 92 -8.82 5.01 17.57
C LEU A 92 -7.67 4.02 17.81
N LEU A 93 -6.55 4.17 17.10
CA LEU A 93 -5.37 3.33 17.26
C LEU A 93 -4.78 3.45 18.66
N ARG A 94 -4.62 4.69 19.15
CA ARG A 94 -4.16 4.95 20.53
C ARG A 94 -5.09 4.34 21.58
N ASP A 95 -6.42 4.55 21.44
CA ASP A 95 -7.40 4.07 22.41
C ASP A 95 -7.46 2.53 22.48
N ARG A 96 -6.91 1.83 21.46
CA ARG A 96 -6.81 0.36 21.40
C ARG A 96 -5.38 -0.17 21.50
N SER A 97 -4.38 0.72 21.63
CA SER A 97 -2.96 0.36 21.63
C SER A 97 -2.55 -0.46 20.38
N VAL A 98 -3.03 -0.08 19.20
CA VAL A 98 -2.77 -0.75 17.94
C VAL A 98 -1.72 0.05 17.16
N PRO A 99 -0.54 -0.51 16.86
CA PRO A 99 0.41 0.08 15.94
C PRO A 99 -0.11 -0.03 14.50
N ALA A 100 0.38 0.85 13.62
CA ALA A 100 0.05 0.81 12.20
C ALA A 100 1.20 1.37 11.36
N THR A 101 1.18 1.11 10.05
CA THR A 101 2.12 1.70 9.10
C THR A 101 1.40 2.77 8.29
N PHE A 102 2.00 3.94 8.18
CA PHE A 102 1.55 5.03 7.33
C PHE A 102 2.47 5.13 6.12
N PHE A 103 2.00 4.69 4.97
CA PHE A 103 2.66 4.90 3.69
C PHE A 103 2.34 6.30 3.21
N MET A 104 3.37 7.12 3.02
CA MET A 104 3.17 8.55 2.82
C MET A 104 3.94 9.07 1.61
N PRO A 105 3.26 9.67 0.61
CA PRO A 105 3.93 10.43 -0.44
C PRO A 105 4.70 11.58 0.18
N ALA A 106 5.93 11.83 -0.28
CA ALA A 106 6.76 12.88 0.33
C ALA A 106 6.16 14.28 0.20
N VAL A 107 5.43 14.57 -0.89
CA VAL A 107 4.70 15.83 -1.05
C VAL A 107 3.58 15.96 -0.01
N SER A 108 2.89 14.87 0.31
CA SER A 108 1.89 14.84 1.38
C SER A 108 2.54 15.16 2.73
N ALA A 109 3.71 14.59 3.02
CA ALA A 109 4.48 14.87 4.22
C ALA A 109 4.95 16.34 4.32
N LEU A 110 5.32 16.95 3.19
CA LEU A 110 5.69 18.37 3.13
C LEU A 110 4.49 19.30 3.34
N LEU A 111 3.31 18.91 2.87
CA LEU A 111 2.06 19.66 3.09
C LEU A 111 1.58 19.56 4.55
N HIS A 112 1.80 18.40 5.18
CA HIS A 112 1.28 18.06 6.50
C HIS A 112 2.39 17.55 7.45
N PRO A 113 3.46 18.34 7.72
CA PRO A 113 4.62 17.85 8.48
C PRO A 113 4.31 17.45 9.93
N ASP A 114 3.25 18.03 10.51
CA ASP A 114 2.83 17.68 11.88
C ASP A 114 2.22 16.26 11.97
N GLU A 115 1.71 15.73 10.85
CA GLU A 115 1.21 14.35 10.80
C GLU A 115 2.36 13.34 10.92
N VAL A 116 3.48 13.60 10.21
CA VAL A 116 4.66 12.73 10.30
C VAL A 116 5.11 12.58 11.74
N ARG A 117 5.18 13.71 12.48
CA ARG A 117 5.49 13.68 13.92
C ARG A 117 4.46 12.93 14.72
N ALA A 118 3.16 13.16 14.45
CA ALA A 118 2.09 12.48 15.17
C ALA A 118 2.11 10.96 14.95
N TYR A 119 2.51 10.49 13.77
CA TYR A 119 2.70 9.07 13.49
C TYR A 119 3.86 8.49 14.31
N VAL A 120 5.02 9.14 14.25
CA VAL A 120 6.23 8.71 14.99
C VAL A 120 6.00 8.75 16.50
N ASP A 121 5.46 9.86 17.03
CA ASP A 121 5.16 10.01 18.46
C ASP A 121 4.09 9.03 18.95
N GLY A 122 3.20 8.59 18.05
CA GLY A 122 2.20 7.55 18.32
C GLY A 122 2.75 6.12 18.29
N GLY A 123 4.04 5.92 17.98
CA GLY A 123 4.65 4.60 17.84
C GLY A 123 4.26 3.90 16.55
N HIS A 124 3.86 4.64 15.53
CA HIS A 124 3.53 4.11 14.20
C HIS A 124 4.76 4.19 13.28
N GLU A 125 4.76 3.36 12.25
CA GLU A 125 5.75 3.42 11.19
C GLU A 125 5.37 4.44 10.13
N VAL A 126 6.37 5.16 9.58
CA VAL A 126 6.27 5.95 8.36
C VAL A 126 7.08 5.28 7.26
N ALA A 127 6.44 4.91 6.17
CA ALA A 127 7.02 4.20 5.04
C ALA A 127 6.85 4.97 3.72
N LEU A 128 7.61 4.59 2.70
CA LEU A 128 7.61 5.23 1.39
C LEU A 128 6.31 4.97 0.62
N HIS A 129 5.81 6.04 -0.06
CA HIS A 129 4.70 5.96 -1.01
C HIS A 129 4.90 6.89 -2.23
N GLY A 130 6.11 6.88 -2.77
CA GLY A 130 6.51 7.76 -3.86
C GLY A 130 6.72 9.24 -3.44
N TRP A 131 6.92 10.09 -4.45
CA TRP A 131 7.10 11.54 -4.26
C TRP A 131 5.77 12.29 -4.20
N ILE A 132 4.96 12.23 -5.28
CA ILE A 132 3.65 12.88 -5.43
C ILE A 132 2.55 11.88 -5.80
N HIS A 133 2.72 10.63 -5.39
CA HIS A 133 1.83 9.53 -5.74
C HIS A 133 1.83 9.22 -7.26
N GLU A 134 2.98 9.35 -7.89
CA GLU A 134 3.21 9.06 -9.31
C GLU A 134 2.94 7.59 -9.67
N ARG A 135 2.79 7.31 -10.96
CA ARG A 135 2.70 5.94 -11.47
C ARG A 135 4.07 5.49 -11.97
N ASN A 136 4.69 4.54 -11.30
CA ASN A 136 6.03 4.08 -11.59
C ASN A 136 6.17 3.55 -13.02
N THR A 137 5.18 2.80 -13.52
CA THR A 137 5.18 2.26 -14.89
C THR A 137 5.15 3.32 -15.99
N GLN A 138 4.84 4.57 -15.66
CA GLN A 138 4.81 5.69 -16.60
C GLN A 138 6.10 6.52 -16.58
N LEU A 139 7.05 6.18 -15.70
CA LEU A 139 8.31 6.89 -15.54
C LEU A 139 9.46 6.21 -16.29
N ALA A 140 10.43 7.00 -16.70
CA ALA A 140 11.73 6.45 -17.06
C ALA A 140 12.47 5.99 -15.79
N ALA A 141 13.31 4.98 -15.90
CA ALA A 141 14.06 4.43 -14.75
C ALA A 141 14.83 5.49 -13.95
N ALA A 142 15.41 6.47 -14.63
CA ALA A 142 16.17 7.55 -14.00
C ALA A 142 15.28 8.48 -13.17
N ASP A 143 14.07 8.76 -13.68
CA ASP A 143 13.10 9.63 -12.99
C ASP A 143 12.49 8.89 -11.78
N GLU A 144 12.10 7.61 -11.94
CA GLU A 144 11.62 6.79 -10.82
C GLU A 144 12.65 6.72 -9.70
N ARG A 145 13.92 6.46 -10.06
CA ARG A 145 15.01 6.41 -9.08
C ARG A 145 15.24 7.75 -8.37
N GLU A 146 15.26 8.87 -9.11
CA GLU A 146 15.41 10.21 -8.52
C GLU A 146 14.28 10.52 -7.54
N LEU A 147 13.02 10.27 -7.94
CA LEU A 147 11.85 10.53 -7.10
C LEU A 147 11.85 9.64 -5.85
N ALA A 148 12.22 8.37 -5.96
CA ALA A 148 12.31 7.47 -4.82
C ALA A 148 13.38 7.91 -3.80
N LEU A 149 14.58 8.28 -4.26
CA LEU A 149 15.63 8.82 -3.40
C LEU A 149 15.19 10.11 -2.71
N ARG A 150 14.65 11.04 -3.47
CA ARG A 150 14.15 12.33 -2.97
C ARG A 150 13.04 12.15 -1.92
N ALA A 151 12.13 11.19 -2.15
CA ALA A 151 11.10 10.85 -1.19
C ALA A 151 11.68 10.28 0.11
N ALA A 152 12.63 9.34 0.00
CA ALA A 152 13.30 8.76 1.14
C ALA A 152 14.03 9.80 2.00
N ASP A 153 14.81 10.69 1.37
CA ASP A 153 15.55 11.76 2.07
C ASP A 153 14.60 12.77 2.75
N THR A 154 13.48 13.08 2.09
CA THR A 154 12.46 13.97 2.64
C THR A 154 11.79 13.38 3.87
N LEU A 155 11.33 12.13 3.78
CA LEU A 155 10.70 11.45 4.91
C LEU A 155 11.67 11.22 6.06
N GLU A 156 12.95 10.88 5.78
CA GLU A 156 13.99 10.78 6.81
C GLU A 156 14.16 12.09 7.57
N SER A 157 14.22 13.23 6.84
CA SER A 157 14.34 14.55 7.45
C SER A 157 13.16 14.91 8.36
N LEU A 158 11.94 14.50 8.01
CA LEU A 158 10.73 14.82 8.76
C LEU A 158 10.46 13.85 9.91
N ALA A 159 10.69 12.54 9.69
CA ALA A 159 10.45 11.48 10.66
C ALA A 159 11.63 11.25 11.62
N GLY A 160 12.83 11.77 11.31
CA GLY A 160 14.05 11.53 12.08
C GLY A 160 14.65 10.14 11.87
N ARG A 161 14.08 9.35 10.98
CA ARG A 161 14.51 7.99 10.63
C ARG A 161 14.21 7.71 9.16
N ARG A 162 15.17 7.06 8.48
CA ARG A 162 14.98 6.65 7.09
C ARG A 162 13.93 5.55 7.02
N PRO A 163 12.96 5.63 6.10
CA PRO A 163 12.02 4.54 5.84
C PRO A 163 12.74 3.26 5.42
N VAL A 164 12.24 2.12 5.88
CA VAL A 164 12.81 0.79 5.59
C VAL A 164 11.92 -0.05 4.68
N GLY A 165 10.75 0.47 4.31
CA GLY A 165 9.81 -0.19 3.42
C GLY A 165 9.11 0.77 2.48
N ILE A 166 8.48 0.18 1.47
CA ILE A 166 7.76 0.90 0.43
C ILE A 166 6.43 0.21 0.13
N ARG A 167 5.44 1.03 -0.21
CA ARG A 167 4.30 0.66 -1.05
C ARG A 167 4.31 1.58 -2.25
N THR A 168 4.32 1.04 -3.47
CA THR A 168 4.25 1.87 -4.67
C THR A 168 2.89 2.54 -4.78
N PRO A 169 2.82 3.80 -5.23
CA PRO A 169 1.55 4.48 -5.44
C PRO A 169 0.62 3.68 -6.35
N SER A 170 -0.63 3.48 -5.93
CA SER A 170 -1.62 2.64 -6.64
C SER A 170 -1.17 1.19 -6.86
N TRP A 171 -0.19 0.70 -6.11
CA TRP A 171 0.46 -0.61 -6.25
C TRP A 171 1.05 -0.82 -7.65
N ASP A 172 1.44 0.30 -8.28
CA ASP A 172 1.97 0.35 -9.64
C ASP A 172 3.48 0.06 -9.61
N PHE A 173 3.83 -1.21 -9.77
CA PHE A 173 5.19 -1.72 -9.69
C PHE A 173 5.80 -1.84 -11.10
N SER A 174 6.86 -1.07 -11.38
CA SER A 174 7.55 -1.05 -12.67
C SER A 174 8.63 -2.13 -12.78
N ASP A 175 9.20 -2.30 -13.98
CA ASP A 175 10.36 -3.18 -14.20
C ASP A 175 11.62 -2.70 -13.46
N HIS A 176 11.64 -1.48 -12.91
CA HIS A 176 12.78 -0.87 -12.23
C HIS A 176 12.61 -0.78 -10.72
N THR A 177 11.36 -0.85 -10.23
CA THR A 177 11.02 -0.63 -8.82
C THR A 177 11.81 -1.55 -7.88
N LEU A 178 11.94 -2.84 -8.19
CA LEU A 178 12.69 -3.78 -7.35
C LEU A 178 14.17 -3.39 -7.21
N ALA A 179 14.82 -3.07 -8.33
CA ALA A 179 16.23 -2.67 -8.32
C ALA A 179 16.45 -1.38 -7.52
N ILE A 180 15.56 -0.40 -7.68
CA ILE A 180 15.59 0.87 -6.94
C ILE A 180 15.37 0.63 -5.45
N SER A 181 14.40 -0.20 -5.08
CA SER A 181 14.12 -0.54 -3.68
C SER A 181 15.31 -1.21 -2.99
N ARG A 182 16.00 -2.11 -3.70
CA ARG A 182 17.25 -2.73 -3.22
C ARG A 182 18.39 -1.73 -3.10
N GLU A 183 18.55 -0.81 -4.04
CA GLU A 183 19.55 0.27 -3.96
C GLU A 183 19.31 1.18 -2.75
N LEU A 184 18.05 1.47 -2.42
CA LEU A 184 17.66 2.22 -1.23
C LEU A 184 17.86 1.44 0.08
N GLY A 185 18.15 0.14 0.01
CA GLY A 185 18.33 -0.73 1.18
C GLY A 185 17.01 -1.04 1.89
N LEU A 186 15.89 -1.03 1.17
CA LEU A 186 14.60 -1.33 1.77
C LEU A 186 14.51 -2.81 2.16
N ALA A 187 13.91 -3.07 3.30
CA ALA A 187 13.74 -4.43 3.84
C ALA A 187 12.49 -5.12 3.30
N TYR A 188 11.46 -4.34 2.96
CA TYR A 188 10.20 -4.89 2.46
C TYR A 188 9.53 -4.00 1.40
N ASP A 189 8.69 -4.64 0.61
CA ASP A 189 7.68 -4.04 -0.26
C ASP A 189 6.27 -4.46 0.22
N SER A 190 5.25 -3.71 -0.15
CA SER A 190 3.84 -4.04 0.12
C SER A 190 2.96 -3.57 -1.05
N SER A 191 3.30 -4.03 -2.26
CA SER A 191 2.62 -3.62 -3.50
C SER A 191 2.15 -4.79 -4.35
N LEU A 192 2.67 -6.00 -4.11
CA LEU A 192 2.41 -7.18 -4.93
C LEU A 192 1.33 -8.08 -4.30
N MET A 193 0.75 -9.00 -5.10
CA MET A 193 -0.47 -9.73 -4.77
C MET A 193 -0.37 -11.23 -5.06
N ALA A 194 0.83 -11.82 -4.88
CA ALA A 194 1.02 -13.21 -5.33
C ALA A 194 0.71 -14.25 -4.26
N ASP A 195 0.41 -13.85 -3.02
CA ASP A 195 0.06 -14.75 -1.90
C ASP A 195 -0.79 -13.97 -0.88
N ASP A 196 -1.42 -14.67 0.05
CA ASP A 196 -2.05 -14.07 1.24
C ASP A 196 -1.06 -13.87 2.39
N GLU A 197 0.05 -14.63 2.38
CA GLU A 197 1.11 -14.62 3.38
C GLU A 197 2.35 -13.89 2.88
N PRO A 198 3.21 -13.38 3.77
CA PRO A 198 4.48 -12.80 3.36
C PRO A 198 5.33 -13.78 2.56
N TYR A 199 6.03 -13.28 1.56
CA TYR A 199 6.95 -14.10 0.77
C TYR A 199 8.23 -13.35 0.42
N GLU A 200 9.26 -14.08 0.03
CA GLU A 200 10.49 -13.49 -0.50
C GLU A 200 10.30 -13.11 -1.97
N ILE A 201 10.71 -11.89 -2.34
CA ILE A 201 10.68 -11.46 -3.75
C ILE A 201 11.87 -12.06 -4.49
N LEU A 202 11.62 -12.62 -5.67
CA LEU A 202 12.66 -13.10 -6.59
C LEU A 202 12.90 -12.07 -7.71
N ASP A 203 14.17 -11.90 -8.07
CA ASP A 203 14.66 -11.15 -9.22
C ASP A 203 15.19 -12.15 -10.26
N HIS A 204 14.49 -12.34 -11.38
CA HIS A 204 14.83 -13.33 -12.42
C HIS A 204 15.08 -14.74 -11.85
N GLY A 205 14.31 -15.11 -10.83
CA GLY A 205 14.41 -16.41 -10.17
C GLY A 205 15.41 -16.47 -9.01
N GLU A 206 16.19 -15.42 -8.79
CA GLU A 206 17.17 -15.34 -7.70
C GLU A 206 16.57 -14.68 -6.46
N PRO A 207 16.79 -15.23 -5.26
CA PRO A 207 16.35 -14.64 -3.99
C PRO A 207 16.96 -13.25 -3.77
N THR A 208 16.12 -12.29 -3.37
CA THR A 208 16.56 -10.91 -3.09
C THR A 208 16.82 -10.62 -1.62
N GLY A 209 16.29 -11.45 -0.74
CA GLY A 209 16.21 -11.18 0.70
C GLY A 209 15.16 -10.12 1.09
N MET A 210 14.46 -9.53 0.12
CA MET A 210 13.41 -8.55 0.35
C MET A 210 12.08 -9.25 0.61
N VAL A 211 11.38 -8.80 1.65
CA VAL A 211 10.07 -9.35 2.03
C VAL A 211 8.97 -8.62 1.28
N GLU A 212 8.04 -9.35 0.69
CA GLU A 212 6.74 -8.82 0.30
C GLU A 212 5.74 -9.04 1.43
N ILE A 213 5.02 -7.97 1.79
CA ILE A 213 3.82 -8.05 2.63
C ILE A 213 2.63 -7.80 1.70
N PRO A 214 1.97 -8.86 1.22
CA PRO A 214 1.08 -8.75 0.08
C PRO A 214 -0.16 -7.92 0.37
N VAL A 215 -0.60 -7.20 -0.66
CA VAL A 215 -1.85 -6.45 -0.69
C VAL A 215 -2.90 -7.20 -1.51
N GLU A 216 -4.16 -6.83 -1.35
CA GLU A 216 -5.27 -7.37 -2.12
C GLU A 216 -6.41 -6.34 -2.18
N TRP A 217 -7.03 -6.17 -3.36
CA TRP A 217 -8.06 -5.14 -3.60
C TRP A 217 -9.29 -5.27 -2.70
N ILE A 218 -9.63 -6.49 -2.26
CA ILE A 218 -10.73 -6.73 -1.32
C ILE A 218 -10.40 -6.14 0.06
N ARG A 219 -9.13 -6.15 0.44
CA ARG A 219 -8.62 -5.60 1.69
C ARG A 219 -8.10 -4.15 1.54
N ASP A 220 -8.80 -3.35 0.71
CA ASP A 220 -8.55 -1.92 0.50
C ASP A 220 -9.88 -1.16 0.57
N ASP A 221 -9.91 0.02 1.21
CA ASP A 221 -11.13 0.82 1.32
C ASP A 221 -11.44 1.62 0.06
N ALA A 222 -10.45 1.94 -0.77
CA ALA A 222 -10.62 2.78 -1.95
C ALA A 222 -11.53 2.16 -3.03
N PRO A 223 -11.43 0.86 -3.40
CA PRO A 223 -12.31 0.25 -4.40
C PRO A 223 -13.80 0.34 -4.04
N TYR A 224 -14.12 0.37 -2.76
CA TYR A 224 -15.52 0.41 -2.29
C TYR A 224 -16.09 1.81 -2.13
N PHE A 225 -15.23 2.80 -1.81
CA PHE A 225 -15.72 4.07 -1.27
C PHE A 225 -15.28 5.30 -2.06
N THR A 226 -14.34 5.18 -3.01
CA THR A 226 -13.97 6.30 -3.87
C THR A 226 -14.97 6.48 -5.00
N MET A 227 -15.31 7.73 -5.31
CA MET A 227 -16.20 8.09 -6.41
C MET A 227 -15.71 9.34 -7.13
N ASP A 228 -15.67 9.26 -8.44
CA ASP A 228 -15.56 10.43 -9.31
C ASP A 228 -16.74 10.45 -10.29
N ARG A 229 -17.60 11.45 -10.11
CA ARG A 229 -18.81 11.61 -10.92
C ARG A 229 -18.56 12.07 -12.35
N PHE A 230 -17.35 12.55 -12.67
CA PHE A 230 -17.02 13.09 -13.98
C PHE A 230 -16.23 12.12 -14.87
N THR A 231 -15.43 11.24 -14.27
CA THR A 231 -14.58 10.30 -15.02
C THR A 231 -15.08 8.86 -14.97
N SER A 232 -15.43 8.37 -13.80
CA SER A 232 -16.04 7.05 -13.63
C SER A 232 -16.91 7.05 -12.40
N SER A 233 -18.22 7.14 -12.60
CA SER A 233 -19.17 7.03 -11.51
C SER A 233 -19.18 5.61 -10.98
N ARG A 234 -18.77 5.45 -9.71
CA ARG A 234 -18.93 4.20 -8.98
C ARG A 234 -19.92 4.43 -7.85
N PRO A 235 -20.99 3.63 -7.75
CA PRO A 235 -21.84 3.71 -6.58
C PRO A 235 -21.06 3.29 -5.35
N TYR A 236 -21.24 3.97 -4.23
CA TYR A 236 -20.67 3.55 -2.96
C TYR A 236 -21.23 2.19 -2.54
N THR A 237 -20.33 1.30 -2.17
CA THR A 237 -20.70 0.05 -1.53
C THR A 237 -21.23 0.34 -0.11
N PRO A 238 -22.33 -0.32 0.32
CA PRO A 238 -22.80 -0.16 1.69
C PRO A 238 -21.71 -0.55 2.70
N PRO A 239 -21.34 0.34 3.63
CA PRO A 239 -20.22 0.06 4.56
C PRO A 239 -20.38 -1.24 5.36
N ARG A 240 -21.60 -1.62 5.71
CA ARG A 240 -21.87 -2.88 6.42
C ARG A 240 -21.50 -4.12 5.63
N GLY A 241 -21.67 -4.11 4.30
CA GLY A 241 -21.24 -5.20 3.44
C GLY A 241 -19.71 -5.33 3.42
N VAL A 242 -18.99 -4.21 3.39
CA VAL A 242 -17.52 -4.19 3.46
C VAL A 242 -17.03 -4.71 4.82
N LEU A 243 -17.68 -4.30 5.93
CA LEU A 243 -17.35 -4.84 7.25
C LEU A 243 -17.50 -6.36 7.32
N THR A 244 -18.58 -6.90 6.74
CA THR A 244 -18.78 -8.36 6.72
C THR A 244 -17.66 -9.05 5.96
N LEU A 245 -17.32 -8.55 4.78
CA LEU A 245 -16.22 -9.08 3.97
C LEU A 245 -14.88 -9.03 4.71
N TRP A 246 -14.52 -7.91 5.31
CA TRP A 246 -13.25 -7.78 6.04
C TRP A 246 -13.20 -8.65 7.31
N ARG A 247 -14.34 -8.94 7.94
CA ARG A 247 -14.42 -9.90 9.04
C ARG A 247 -14.19 -11.32 8.54
N ASP A 248 -14.80 -11.70 7.42
CA ASP A 248 -14.64 -13.04 6.85
C ASP A 248 -13.17 -13.28 6.45
N GLU A 249 -12.49 -12.27 5.83
CA GLU A 249 -11.06 -12.29 5.53
C GLU A 249 -10.20 -12.47 6.81
N PHE A 250 -10.51 -11.70 7.86
CA PHE A 250 -9.81 -11.80 9.13
C PHE A 250 -10.05 -13.15 9.82
N ASP A 251 -11.29 -13.61 9.86
CA ASP A 251 -11.65 -14.85 10.56
C ASP A 251 -10.96 -16.05 9.91
N LEU A 252 -10.86 -16.08 8.57
CA LEU A 252 -10.12 -17.12 7.86
C LEU A 252 -8.61 -17.02 8.10
N ALA A 253 -8.02 -15.83 8.11
CA ALA A 253 -6.62 -15.65 8.47
C ALA A 253 -6.30 -16.17 9.89
N VAL A 254 -7.21 -15.97 10.85
CA VAL A 254 -7.09 -16.55 12.21
C VAL A 254 -7.21 -18.08 12.19
N GLU A 255 -8.13 -18.64 11.40
CA GLU A 255 -8.30 -20.10 11.28
C GLU A 255 -7.04 -20.75 10.70
N GLU A 256 -6.46 -20.15 9.69
CA GLU A 256 -5.24 -20.62 9.03
C GLU A 256 -3.96 -20.33 9.82
N GLY A 257 -4.02 -19.41 10.82
CA GLY A 257 -2.85 -18.96 11.58
C GLY A 257 -1.93 -18.05 10.76
N GLY A 258 -2.50 -17.26 9.86
CA GLY A 258 -1.82 -16.44 8.87
C GLY A 258 -1.78 -14.95 9.20
N LEU A 259 -1.70 -14.14 8.14
CA LEU A 259 -1.65 -12.68 8.16
C LEU A 259 -2.99 -12.07 7.73
N PHE A 260 -3.50 -11.12 8.49
CA PHE A 260 -4.52 -10.17 8.05
C PHE A 260 -3.87 -8.80 7.84
N GLN A 261 -3.66 -8.42 6.59
CA GLN A 261 -3.20 -7.10 6.16
C GLN A 261 -4.40 -6.30 5.64
N LEU A 262 -4.54 -5.03 6.02
CA LEU A 262 -5.63 -4.15 5.57
C LEU A 262 -5.07 -2.79 5.19
N THR A 263 -5.38 -2.36 3.96
CA THR A 263 -5.02 -1.04 3.43
C THR A 263 -6.20 -0.08 3.54
N MET A 264 -5.94 1.12 4.03
CA MET A 264 -6.95 2.16 4.17
C MET A 264 -6.36 3.53 3.83
N HIS A 265 -7.23 4.50 3.58
CA HIS A 265 -6.82 5.86 3.28
C HIS A 265 -7.52 6.82 4.24
N PRO A 266 -6.81 7.70 4.98
CA PRO A 266 -7.45 8.61 5.93
C PRO A 266 -8.56 9.48 5.32
N HIS A 267 -8.39 9.89 4.05
CA HIS A 267 -9.40 10.66 3.32
C HIS A 267 -10.59 9.81 2.85
N VAL A 268 -10.51 8.48 2.96
CA VAL A 268 -11.57 7.53 2.61
C VAL A 268 -12.21 6.96 3.88
N ILE A 269 -11.47 6.17 4.67
CA ILE A 269 -11.98 5.49 5.88
C ILE A 269 -12.37 6.48 6.98
N GLY A 270 -11.77 7.67 7.00
CA GLY A 270 -12.01 8.70 8.02
C GLY A 270 -13.42 9.28 8.04
N HIS A 271 -14.25 9.06 7.00
CA HIS A 271 -15.64 9.50 6.99
C HIS A 271 -16.50 8.72 7.96
N ARG A 272 -17.52 9.38 8.55
CA ARG A 272 -18.30 8.88 9.70
C ARG A 272 -18.79 7.44 9.58
N SER A 273 -19.47 7.08 8.48
CA SER A 273 -20.03 5.73 8.30
C SER A 273 -18.96 4.66 8.06
N ARG A 274 -17.86 5.04 7.39
CA ARG A 274 -16.74 4.16 7.11
C ARG A 274 -15.86 4.00 8.34
N PHE A 275 -15.60 5.08 9.06
CA PHE A 275 -14.90 5.03 10.34
C PHE A 275 -15.63 4.16 11.39
N LEU A 276 -16.97 4.12 11.34
CA LEU A 276 -17.74 3.25 12.21
C LEU A 276 -17.43 1.78 11.98
N ILE A 277 -17.30 1.35 10.71
CA ILE A 277 -16.98 -0.05 10.40
C ILE A 277 -15.53 -0.39 10.78
N LEU A 278 -14.58 0.52 10.63
CA LEU A 278 -13.21 0.31 11.10
C LEU A 278 -13.19 0.09 12.63
N ARG A 279 -13.92 0.90 13.39
CA ARG A 279 -14.03 0.72 14.84
C ARG A 279 -14.59 -0.65 15.20
N GLU A 280 -15.67 -1.08 14.55
CA GLU A 280 -16.31 -2.37 14.80
C GLU A 280 -15.47 -3.56 14.32
N LEU A 281 -14.67 -3.39 13.27
CA LEU A 281 -13.68 -4.38 12.86
C LEU A 281 -12.60 -4.55 13.94
N LEU A 282 -12.04 -3.45 14.46
CA LEU A 282 -11.05 -3.51 15.54
C LEU A 282 -11.63 -4.08 16.84
N ASP A 283 -12.92 -3.81 17.13
CA ASP A 283 -13.61 -4.44 18.26
C ASP A 283 -13.72 -5.97 18.07
N HIS A 284 -13.99 -6.43 16.84
CA HIS A 284 -14.03 -7.85 16.50
C HIS A 284 -12.63 -8.49 16.58
N ILE A 285 -11.61 -7.90 15.94
CA ILE A 285 -10.23 -8.39 16.00
C ILE A 285 -9.74 -8.51 17.44
N GLY A 286 -10.06 -7.52 18.29
CA GLY A 286 -9.69 -7.49 19.70
C GLY A 286 -10.31 -8.58 20.57
N THR A 287 -11.24 -9.39 20.04
CA THR A 287 -11.75 -10.58 20.72
C THR A 287 -10.89 -11.83 20.50
N HIS A 288 -9.88 -11.72 19.65
CA HIS A 288 -8.97 -12.81 19.30
C HIS A 288 -7.56 -12.54 19.84
N ASP A 289 -6.81 -13.60 20.04
CA ASP A 289 -5.41 -13.53 20.44
C ASP A 289 -4.56 -13.32 19.17
N VAL A 290 -4.28 -12.05 18.83
CA VAL A 290 -3.55 -11.64 17.64
C VAL A 290 -2.33 -10.81 17.98
N TRP A 291 -1.34 -10.83 17.09
CA TRP A 291 -0.20 -9.94 17.17
C TRP A 291 -0.40 -8.77 16.20
N TYR A 292 -0.64 -7.57 16.74
CA TYR A 292 -0.59 -6.35 15.95
C TYR A 292 0.85 -5.94 15.69
N ALA A 293 1.19 -5.65 14.43
CA ALA A 293 2.53 -5.25 14.03
C ALA A 293 2.48 -4.11 13.01
N THR A 294 3.51 -3.28 13.01
CA THR A 294 3.84 -2.46 11.83
C THR A 294 4.39 -3.37 10.73
N HIS A 295 4.42 -2.87 9.49
CA HIS A 295 4.99 -3.64 8.38
C HIS A 295 6.49 -3.90 8.59
N GLU A 296 7.23 -2.95 9.14
CA GLU A 296 8.64 -3.13 9.52
C GLU A 296 8.82 -4.26 10.55
N GLU A 297 8.01 -4.27 11.63
CA GLU A 297 8.08 -5.31 12.65
C GLU A 297 7.74 -6.68 12.07
N LEU A 298 6.71 -6.74 11.21
CA LEU A 298 6.30 -7.97 10.54
C LEU A 298 7.40 -8.48 9.60
N ALA A 299 7.94 -7.62 8.73
CA ALA A 299 9.01 -7.98 7.81
C ALA A 299 10.26 -8.47 8.55
N ALA A 300 10.67 -7.75 9.59
CA ALA A 300 11.83 -8.15 10.43
C ALA A 300 11.57 -9.49 11.13
N TYR A 301 10.35 -9.74 11.59
CA TYR A 301 9.99 -10.99 12.26
C TYR A 301 10.06 -12.16 11.29
N VAL A 302 9.36 -12.08 10.15
CA VAL A 302 9.31 -13.21 9.20
C VAL A 302 10.68 -13.49 8.54
N ALA A 303 11.47 -12.45 8.27
CA ALA A 303 12.84 -12.62 7.77
C ALA A 303 13.73 -13.38 8.76
N ARG A 304 13.58 -13.14 10.06
CA ARG A 304 14.35 -13.83 11.11
C ARG A 304 13.87 -15.27 11.35
N GLU A 305 12.56 -15.48 11.40
CA GLU A 305 11.97 -16.79 11.73
C GLU A 305 11.96 -17.75 10.54
N CYS A 306 12.06 -17.21 9.32
CA CYS A 306 12.12 -17.97 8.08
C CYS A 306 13.45 -17.70 7.35
N PRO A 307 14.62 -18.10 7.91
CA PRO A 307 15.90 -17.87 7.25
C PRO A 307 15.98 -18.60 5.90
N ALA A 308 16.82 -18.10 4.99
CA ALA A 308 17.18 -18.86 3.79
C ALA A 308 17.89 -20.15 4.20
N ALA A 309 17.64 -21.23 3.48
CA ALA A 309 18.22 -22.54 3.75
C ALA A 309 19.73 -22.55 3.43
#